data_ef3929ad9dc44116839a3fc1ab3cbdf9
#
_entry.id   ef3929ad9dc44116839a3fc1ab3cbdf9
#
_cell.length_a   1.000
_cell.length_b   1.000
_cell.length_c   1.000
_cell.angle_alpha   90.00
_cell.angle_beta   90.00
_cell.angle_gamma   90.00
#
_symmetry.space_group_name_H-M   'P 1'
#
loop_
_entity.id
_entity.type
_entity.pdbx_description
1 polymer ?
#
loop_
_entity_poly.entity_id
_entity_poly.type
_entity_poly.pdbx_seq_one_letter_code
_entity_poly.pdbx_strand_id
1 'polypeptide(L)'
;MARRLIYIRIIHAPSDFGSVAGTLETVGGEMLSVAGWRRHQENVAAFWDRLRTELTKRLEKDLPGADWGRLRIYQDGMPVGGEDARRIVDEVAEAGSPNYRLVRELVARGAGIELTEDAGLLGEEYELVRKLAAASGPVEKAQAVHAYRQRSDVLLRARDMFIAKQIDKTLREGELGLLFIGALHRVTDYLAPDIAVTALS
;
A
#
# COMPACT_ATOMS: atom_id res chain seq x y z
N MET A 1 1.71 -23.69 -14.65
CA MET A 1 0.99 -22.45 -15.07
C MET A 1 1.81 -21.28 -14.57
N ALA A 2 1.85 -20.13 -15.30
CA ALA A 2 2.61 -18.97 -14.85
C ALA A 2 1.99 -18.36 -13.59
N ARG A 3 2.83 -17.79 -12.72
CA ARG A 3 2.41 -16.93 -11.60
C ARG A 3 1.90 -15.62 -12.20
N ARG A 4 0.79 -15.08 -11.70
CA ARG A 4 0.19 -13.85 -12.22
C ARG A 4 0.08 -12.81 -11.13
N LEU A 5 0.39 -11.56 -11.45
CA LEU A 5 0.30 -10.44 -10.52
C LEU A 5 -0.46 -9.28 -11.18
N ILE A 6 -1.49 -8.80 -10.51
CA ILE A 6 -2.16 -7.55 -10.85
C ILE A 6 -1.50 -6.45 -10.02
N TYR A 7 -0.86 -5.50 -10.71
CA TYR A 7 -0.20 -4.34 -10.11
C TYR A 7 -1.19 -3.19 -10.04
N ILE A 8 -1.43 -2.68 -8.83
CA ILE A 8 -2.43 -1.66 -8.54
C ILE A 8 -1.72 -0.48 -7.87
N ARG A 9 -1.58 0.62 -8.60
CA ARG A 9 -1.09 1.87 -8.02
C ARG A 9 -2.18 2.49 -7.17
N ILE A 10 -1.87 2.76 -5.91
CA ILE A 10 -2.82 3.32 -4.96
C ILE A 10 -2.50 4.76 -4.61
N ILE A 11 -3.56 5.48 -4.22
CA ILE A 11 -3.48 6.78 -3.58
C ILE A 11 -3.80 6.55 -2.11
N HIS A 12 -2.85 6.85 -1.23
CA HIS A 12 -3.03 6.70 0.21
C HIS A 12 -4.02 7.74 0.74
N ALA A 13 -4.98 7.28 1.53
CA ALA A 13 -5.76 8.14 2.40
C ALA A 13 -4.98 8.40 3.70
N PRO A 14 -5.18 9.52 4.42
CA PRO A 14 -4.55 9.73 5.72
C PRO A 14 -4.77 8.57 6.70
N SER A 15 -5.96 7.97 6.69
CA SER A 15 -6.32 6.79 7.49
C SER A 15 -5.45 5.55 7.23
N ASP A 16 -4.75 5.47 6.09
CA ASP A 16 -3.85 4.36 5.78
C ASP A 16 -2.57 4.38 6.64
N PHE A 17 -2.26 5.53 7.24
CA PHE A 17 -1.05 5.76 8.04
C PHE A 17 -1.27 5.57 9.56
N GLY A 18 -2.40 4.99 9.98
CA GLY A 18 -2.65 4.64 11.38
C GLY A 18 -2.47 5.82 12.33
N SER A 19 -1.58 5.70 13.32
CA SER A 19 -1.37 6.71 14.37
C SER A 19 -0.83 8.07 13.88
N VAL A 20 -0.25 8.16 12.67
CA VAL A 20 0.20 9.44 12.08
C VAL A 20 -0.84 10.09 11.19
N ALA A 21 -1.99 9.48 10.99
CA ALA A 21 -3.09 9.99 10.17
C ALA A 21 -3.46 11.44 10.54
N GLY A 22 -3.66 11.72 11.83
CA GLY A 22 -3.99 13.07 12.31
C GLY A 22 -2.92 14.12 12.04
N THR A 23 -1.63 13.75 12.10
CA THR A 23 -0.53 14.65 11.75
C THR A 23 -0.55 14.98 10.25
N LEU A 24 -0.77 13.98 9.40
CA LEU A 24 -0.83 14.16 7.95
C LEU A 24 -2.07 14.97 7.54
N GLU A 25 -3.21 14.79 8.20
CA GLU A 25 -4.41 15.61 8.00
C GLU A 25 -4.17 17.07 8.35
N THR A 26 -3.48 17.34 9.47
CA THR A 26 -3.14 18.69 9.89
C THR A 26 -2.20 19.35 8.87
N VAL A 27 -1.10 18.68 8.50
CA VAL A 27 -0.15 19.19 7.50
C VAL A 27 -0.81 19.36 6.12
N GLY A 28 -1.64 18.43 5.70
CA GLY A 28 -2.41 18.52 4.45
C GLY A 28 -3.40 19.69 4.47
N GLY A 29 -4.07 19.91 5.59
CA GLY A 29 -4.99 21.05 5.78
C GLY A 29 -4.28 22.41 5.82
N GLU A 30 -3.02 22.46 6.33
CA GLU A 30 -2.19 23.65 6.29
C GLU A 30 -1.61 23.95 4.90
N MET A 31 -1.26 22.90 4.14
CA MET A 31 -0.70 23.03 2.78
C MET A 31 -1.76 23.32 1.71
N LEU A 32 -2.97 22.84 1.91
CA LEU A 32 -4.11 23.04 1.02
C LEU A 32 -5.15 23.89 1.74
N SER A 33 -5.86 24.76 1.01
CA SER A 33 -7.06 25.40 1.58
C SER A 33 -8.07 24.32 2.01
N VAL A 34 -8.98 24.64 2.95
CA VAL A 34 -10.06 23.73 3.39
C VAL A 34 -10.84 23.15 2.21
N ALA A 35 -11.11 23.97 1.18
CA ALA A 35 -11.77 23.53 -0.05
C ALA A 35 -10.89 22.60 -0.88
N GLY A 36 -9.58 22.85 -0.93
CA GLY A 36 -8.60 21.99 -1.60
C GLY A 36 -8.47 20.62 -0.93
N TRP A 37 -8.44 20.60 0.40
CA TRP A 37 -8.39 19.36 1.18
C TRP A 37 -9.66 18.52 1.00
N ARG A 38 -10.85 19.13 1.06
CA ARG A 38 -12.11 18.43 0.79
C ARG A 38 -12.13 17.81 -0.60
N ARG A 39 -11.72 18.57 -1.63
CA ARG A 39 -11.65 18.07 -3.01
C ARG A 39 -10.65 16.91 -3.14
N HIS A 40 -9.54 16.96 -2.43
CA HIS A 40 -8.58 15.85 -2.39
C HIS A 40 -9.22 14.58 -1.81
N GLN A 41 -9.93 14.69 -0.68
CA GLN A 41 -10.64 13.55 -0.07
C GLN A 41 -11.72 12.97 -0.99
N GLU A 42 -12.50 13.84 -1.68
CA GLU A 42 -13.49 13.40 -2.68
C GLU A 42 -12.85 12.66 -3.85
N ASN A 43 -11.69 13.13 -4.33
CA ASN A 43 -10.94 12.46 -5.39
C ASN A 43 -10.40 11.08 -4.94
N VAL A 44 -9.92 10.97 -3.71
CA VAL A 44 -9.48 9.68 -3.13
C VAL A 44 -10.65 8.71 -3.04
N ALA A 45 -11.81 9.15 -2.53
CA ALA A 45 -13.01 8.31 -2.46
C ALA A 45 -13.46 7.82 -3.84
N ALA A 46 -13.56 8.74 -4.81
CA ALA A 46 -13.95 8.42 -6.19
C ALA A 46 -12.94 7.47 -6.88
N PHE A 47 -11.65 7.58 -6.57
CA PHE A 47 -10.62 6.66 -7.03
C PHE A 47 -10.89 5.24 -6.51
N TRP A 48 -11.12 5.08 -5.20
CA TRP A 48 -11.35 3.77 -4.59
C TRP A 48 -12.65 3.10 -5.04
N ASP A 49 -13.71 3.86 -5.30
CA ASP A 49 -14.97 3.34 -5.84
C ASP A 49 -14.79 2.80 -7.26
N ARG A 50 -14.07 3.52 -8.12
CA ARG A 50 -13.73 3.04 -9.46
C ARG A 50 -12.86 1.79 -9.41
N LEU A 51 -11.78 1.83 -8.61
CA LEU A 51 -10.87 0.72 -8.44
C LEU A 51 -11.60 -0.55 -7.97
N ARG A 52 -12.49 -0.43 -6.98
CA ARG A 52 -13.31 -1.53 -6.49
C ARG A 52 -14.13 -2.16 -7.62
N THR A 53 -14.80 -1.31 -8.42
CA THR A 53 -15.64 -1.77 -9.53
C THR A 53 -14.83 -2.51 -10.58
N GLU A 54 -13.69 -1.98 -10.98
CA GLU A 54 -12.82 -2.58 -12.00
C GLU A 54 -12.15 -3.85 -11.50
N LEU A 55 -11.65 -3.83 -10.26
CA LEU A 55 -11.05 -5.00 -9.65
C LEU A 55 -12.05 -6.16 -9.51
N THR A 56 -13.29 -5.87 -9.10
CA THR A 56 -14.34 -6.89 -9.00
C THR A 56 -14.57 -7.58 -10.34
N LYS A 57 -14.78 -6.81 -11.42
CA LYS A 57 -14.95 -7.33 -12.78
C LYS A 57 -13.73 -8.17 -13.23
N ARG A 58 -12.54 -7.72 -12.88
CA ARG A 58 -11.30 -8.40 -13.22
C ARG A 58 -11.17 -9.73 -12.49
N LEU A 59 -11.48 -9.76 -11.19
CA LEU A 59 -11.43 -10.97 -10.37
C LEU A 59 -12.49 -12.01 -10.79
N GLU A 60 -13.69 -11.60 -11.15
CA GLU A 60 -14.73 -12.49 -11.71
C GLU A 60 -14.23 -13.21 -12.96
N LYS A 61 -13.43 -12.55 -13.79
CA LYS A 61 -12.83 -13.15 -14.99
C LYS A 61 -11.63 -14.04 -14.67
N ASP A 62 -10.76 -13.63 -13.76
CA ASP A 62 -9.45 -14.24 -13.53
C ASP A 62 -9.47 -15.35 -12.46
N LEU A 63 -10.52 -15.41 -11.63
CA LEU A 63 -10.75 -16.44 -10.61
C LEU A 63 -12.03 -17.24 -10.94
N PRO A 64 -12.00 -18.14 -11.93
CA PRO A 64 -13.16 -18.93 -12.30
C PRO A 64 -13.59 -19.81 -11.12
N GLY A 65 -14.90 -19.83 -10.84
CA GLY A 65 -15.47 -20.59 -9.73
C GLY A 65 -15.28 -19.95 -8.36
N ALA A 66 -14.83 -18.67 -8.31
CA ALA A 66 -14.62 -17.92 -7.06
C ALA A 66 -13.70 -18.65 -6.05
N ASP A 67 -12.62 -19.27 -6.54
CA ASP A 67 -11.59 -19.88 -5.68
C ASP A 67 -10.69 -18.80 -5.06
N TRP A 68 -11.25 -18.10 -4.06
CA TRP A 68 -10.59 -17.00 -3.35
C TRP A 68 -9.35 -17.46 -2.58
N GLY A 69 -9.22 -18.74 -2.25
CA GLY A 69 -8.04 -19.31 -1.60
C GLY A 69 -6.78 -19.23 -2.47
N ARG A 70 -6.93 -19.02 -3.78
CA ARG A 70 -5.82 -18.80 -4.73
C ARG A 70 -5.46 -17.35 -4.94
N LEU A 71 -6.10 -16.41 -4.24
CA LEU A 71 -5.80 -14.99 -4.28
C LEU A 71 -4.82 -14.62 -3.17
N ARG A 72 -3.70 -14.00 -3.52
CA ARG A 72 -2.71 -13.48 -2.58
C ARG A 72 -2.70 -11.97 -2.63
N ILE A 73 -2.82 -11.34 -1.48
CA ILE A 73 -2.82 -9.88 -1.33
C ILE A 73 -1.49 -9.44 -0.76
N TYR A 74 -0.87 -8.51 -1.45
CA TYR A 74 0.35 -7.81 -1.09
C TYR A 74 0.00 -6.34 -0.90
N GLN A 75 -0.06 -5.90 0.36
CA GLN A 75 -0.47 -4.54 0.73
C GLN A 75 0.76 -3.72 1.11
N ASP A 76 0.92 -2.54 0.53
CA ASP A 76 1.94 -1.56 0.94
C ASP A 76 1.86 -1.27 2.44
N GLY A 77 3.00 -1.25 3.11
CA GLY A 77 3.06 -0.98 4.54
C GLY A 77 2.68 -2.16 5.45
N MET A 78 2.59 -3.41 4.94
CA MET A 78 2.19 -4.57 5.75
C MET A 78 3.42 -5.35 6.27
N PRO A 79 3.85 -5.14 7.54
CA PRO A 79 5.07 -5.74 8.08
C PRO A 79 4.88 -7.16 8.64
N VAL A 80 3.67 -7.71 8.57
CA VAL A 80 3.30 -9.04 9.09
C VAL A 80 2.43 -9.78 8.09
N GLY A 81 2.25 -11.08 8.26
CA GLY A 81 1.36 -11.92 7.45
C GLY A 81 0.33 -12.66 8.29
N GLY A 82 -0.56 -13.40 7.65
CA GLY A 82 -1.53 -14.29 8.32
C GLY A 82 -2.50 -13.56 9.25
N GLU A 83 -2.71 -14.09 10.44
CA GLU A 83 -3.69 -13.56 11.42
C GLU A 83 -3.32 -12.17 11.93
N ASP A 84 -2.04 -11.87 12.10
CA ASP A 84 -1.60 -10.54 12.55
C ASP A 84 -1.89 -9.48 11.49
N ALA A 85 -1.69 -9.80 10.21
CA ALA A 85 -2.07 -8.92 9.11
C ALA A 85 -3.59 -8.70 9.05
N ARG A 86 -4.39 -9.73 9.29
CA ARG A 86 -5.86 -9.61 9.33
C ARG A 86 -6.31 -8.64 10.41
N ARG A 87 -5.73 -8.71 11.62
CA ARG A 87 -6.03 -7.75 12.70
C ARG A 87 -5.72 -6.31 12.28
N ILE A 88 -4.56 -6.07 11.67
CA ILE A 88 -4.20 -4.73 11.15
C ILE A 88 -5.22 -4.28 10.08
N VAL A 89 -5.60 -5.18 9.18
CA VAL A 89 -6.59 -4.87 8.13
C VAL A 89 -7.92 -4.45 8.76
N ASP A 90 -8.40 -5.16 9.76
CA ASP A 90 -9.66 -4.85 10.44
C ASP A 90 -9.58 -3.49 11.15
N GLU A 91 -8.54 -3.25 11.94
CA GLU A 91 -8.33 -2.00 12.68
C GLU A 91 -8.28 -0.78 11.74
N VAL A 92 -7.49 -0.86 10.66
CA VAL A 92 -7.34 0.26 9.71
C VAL A 92 -8.60 0.46 8.86
N ALA A 93 -9.31 -0.62 8.52
CA ALA A 93 -10.59 -0.55 7.84
C ALA A 93 -11.68 0.11 8.71
N GLU A 94 -11.70 -0.19 10.03
CA GLU A 94 -12.59 0.45 11.00
C GLU A 94 -12.26 1.93 11.21
N ALA A 95 -10.98 2.29 11.17
CA ALA A 95 -10.52 3.68 11.19
C ALA A 95 -10.89 4.47 9.93
N GLY A 96 -11.50 3.82 8.93
CA GLY A 96 -12.10 4.50 7.78
C GLY A 96 -11.34 4.39 6.47
N SER A 97 -10.21 3.67 6.42
CA SER A 97 -9.44 3.50 5.19
C SER A 97 -10.24 2.80 4.08
N PRO A 98 -10.44 3.42 2.91
CA PRO A 98 -11.12 2.78 1.79
C PRO A 98 -10.28 1.64 1.19
N ASN A 99 -8.95 1.76 1.22
CA ASN A 99 -8.01 0.72 0.83
C ASN A 99 -8.21 -0.55 1.68
N TYR A 100 -8.07 -0.40 2.98
CA TYR A 100 -8.16 -1.54 3.90
C TYR A 100 -9.57 -2.13 3.99
N ARG A 101 -10.62 -1.35 3.72
CA ARG A 101 -11.98 -1.89 3.56
C ARG A 101 -12.08 -2.84 2.37
N LEU A 102 -11.48 -2.48 1.22
CA LEU A 102 -11.43 -3.36 0.06
C LEU A 102 -10.61 -4.62 0.34
N VAL A 103 -9.44 -4.48 0.96
CA VAL A 103 -8.59 -5.62 1.37
C VAL A 103 -9.36 -6.54 2.33
N ARG A 104 -10.06 -5.99 3.33
CA ARG A 104 -10.88 -6.76 4.28
C ARG A 104 -11.97 -7.58 3.57
N GLU A 105 -12.65 -7.00 2.60
CA GLU A 105 -13.67 -7.72 1.80
C GLU A 105 -13.07 -8.91 1.04
N LEU A 106 -11.89 -8.76 0.47
CA LEU A 106 -11.21 -9.84 -0.23
C LEU A 106 -10.73 -10.95 0.72
N VAL A 107 -10.19 -10.56 1.87
CA VAL A 107 -9.77 -11.49 2.93
C VAL A 107 -10.96 -12.26 3.49
N ALA A 108 -12.10 -11.60 3.72
CA ALA A 108 -13.34 -12.25 4.18
C ALA A 108 -13.88 -13.28 3.18
N ARG A 109 -13.54 -13.15 1.90
CA ARG A 109 -13.89 -14.16 0.86
C ARG A 109 -12.91 -15.33 0.80
N GLY A 110 -11.80 -15.27 1.54
CA GLY A 110 -10.81 -16.34 1.63
C GLY A 110 -9.45 -16.02 1.02
N ALA A 111 -9.20 -14.78 0.55
CA ALA A 111 -7.89 -14.38 0.05
C ALA A 111 -6.85 -14.40 1.18
N GLY A 112 -5.64 -14.87 0.85
CA GLY A 112 -4.48 -14.78 1.75
C GLY A 112 -3.88 -13.39 1.72
N ILE A 113 -3.49 -12.86 2.90
CA ILE A 113 -2.71 -11.63 2.99
C ILE A 113 -1.29 -11.95 3.42
N GLU A 114 -0.33 -11.43 2.67
CA GLU A 114 1.07 -11.73 2.82
C GLU A 114 1.84 -10.54 3.41
N LEU A 115 2.93 -10.84 4.10
CA LEU A 115 3.90 -9.84 4.52
C LEU A 115 4.55 -9.20 3.28
N THR A 116 4.62 -7.88 3.23
CA THR A 116 5.23 -7.11 2.15
C THR A 116 6.40 -6.25 2.59
N GLU A 117 6.50 -5.91 3.86
CA GLU A 117 7.46 -4.93 4.35
C GLU A 117 8.44 -5.50 5.37
N ASP A 118 9.66 -5.02 5.30
CA ASP A 118 10.63 -5.19 6.39
C ASP A 118 10.34 -4.16 7.49
N ALA A 119 10.11 -4.63 8.72
CA ALA A 119 9.76 -3.76 9.84
C ALA A 119 10.86 -2.74 10.17
N GLY A 120 12.13 -3.07 9.92
CA GLY A 120 13.25 -2.17 10.14
C GLY A 120 13.28 -1.03 9.13
N LEU A 121 13.11 -1.36 7.82
CA LEU A 121 13.06 -0.36 6.75
C LEU A 121 11.85 0.57 6.90
N LEU A 122 10.69 0.01 7.23
CA LEU A 122 9.46 0.77 7.46
C LEU A 122 9.60 1.68 8.68
N GLY A 123 10.20 1.19 9.77
CA GLY A 123 10.47 1.96 10.97
C GLY A 123 11.44 3.12 10.71
N GLU A 124 12.48 2.91 9.90
CA GLU A 124 13.42 3.97 9.52
C GLU A 124 12.73 5.08 8.72
N GLU A 125 11.90 4.72 7.75
CA GLU A 125 11.13 5.70 6.97
C GLU A 125 10.15 6.47 7.85
N TYR A 126 9.43 5.77 8.74
CA TYR A 126 8.53 6.38 9.71
C TYR A 126 9.23 7.44 10.57
N GLU A 127 10.43 7.14 11.09
CA GLU A 127 11.21 8.09 11.90
C GLU A 127 11.64 9.32 11.09
N LEU A 128 11.99 9.17 9.83
CA LEU A 128 12.31 10.30 8.95
C LEU A 128 11.10 11.20 8.70
N VAL A 129 9.95 10.59 8.41
CA VAL A 129 8.68 11.32 8.22
C VAL A 129 8.25 12.01 9.51
N ARG A 130 8.39 11.35 10.67
CA ARG A 130 8.07 11.91 11.98
C ARG A 130 8.95 13.14 12.30
N LYS A 131 10.25 13.06 12.02
CA LYS A 131 11.17 14.20 12.21
C LYS A 131 10.81 15.37 11.28
N LEU A 132 10.44 15.06 10.04
CA LEU A 132 9.99 16.08 9.09
C LEU A 132 8.72 16.79 9.55
N ALA A 133 7.74 16.03 10.05
CA ALA A 133 6.49 16.57 10.58
C ALA A 133 6.68 17.38 11.89
N ALA A 134 7.62 16.99 12.75
CA ALA A 134 7.88 17.66 14.03
C ALA A 134 8.74 18.93 13.89
N ALA A 135 9.40 19.15 12.76
CA ALA A 135 10.29 20.30 12.56
C ALA A 135 9.50 21.62 12.54
N SER A 136 9.82 22.53 13.47
CA SER A 136 9.05 23.77 13.69
C SER A 136 9.69 25.03 13.11
N GLY A 137 11.02 25.08 13.03
CA GLY A 137 11.78 26.23 12.55
C GLY A 137 12.33 26.06 11.13
N PRO A 138 12.68 27.16 10.43
CA PRO A 138 13.21 27.07 9.06
C PRO A 138 14.48 26.20 8.96
N VAL A 139 15.36 26.27 9.95
CA VAL A 139 16.62 25.52 9.99
C VAL A 139 16.33 24.03 10.23
N GLU A 140 15.49 23.72 11.21
CA GLU A 140 15.08 22.32 11.49
C GLU A 140 14.35 21.69 10.29
N LYS A 141 13.44 22.43 9.65
CA LYS A 141 12.77 21.98 8.44
C LYS A 141 13.74 21.67 7.31
N ALA A 142 14.72 22.58 7.08
CA ALA A 142 15.74 22.37 6.05
C ALA A 142 16.60 21.12 6.33
N GLN A 143 17.00 20.92 7.58
CA GLN A 143 17.77 19.74 8.00
C GLN A 143 16.95 18.44 7.85
N ALA A 144 15.70 18.44 8.29
CA ALA A 144 14.82 17.27 8.17
C ALA A 144 14.53 16.92 6.71
N VAL A 145 14.26 17.91 5.84
CA VAL A 145 14.09 17.70 4.39
C VAL A 145 15.37 17.15 3.77
N HIS A 146 16.53 17.69 4.15
CA HIS A 146 17.80 17.20 3.63
C HIS A 146 18.04 15.73 4.02
N ALA A 147 17.88 15.39 5.30
CA ALA A 147 18.03 14.01 5.79
C ALA A 147 17.05 13.05 5.11
N TYR A 148 15.79 13.45 4.93
CA TYR A 148 14.79 12.67 4.22
C TYR A 148 15.23 12.41 2.77
N ARG A 149 15.61 13.44 2.03
CA ARG A 149 16.04 13.32 0.62
C ARG A 149 17.27 12.46 0.43
N GLN A 150 18.22 12.50 1.35
CA GLN A 150 19.42 11.67 1.26
C GLN A 150 19.12 10.17 1.44
N ARG A 151 18.06 9.83 2.16
CA ARG A 151 17.80 8.44 2.55
C ARG A 151 16.60 7.81 1.85
N SER A 152 15.60 8.61 1.47
CA SER A 152 14.33 8.12 0.90
C SER A 152 14.50 7.22 -0.32
N ASP A 153 15.36 7.59 -1.29
CA ASP A 153 15.59 6.79 -2.50
C ASP A 153 16.26 5.43 -2.21
N VAL A 154 17.12 5.38 -1.20
CA VAL A 154 17.78 4.14 -0.79
C VAL A 154 16.79 3.22 -0.07
N LEU A 155 15.98 3.80 0.83
CA LEU A 155 14.94 3.06 1.54
C LEU A 155 13.88 2.54 0.57
N LEU A 156 13.41 3.38 -0.35
CA LEU A 156 12.41 2.99 -1.35
C LEU A 156 12.89 1.79 -2.18
N ARG A 157 14.12 1.84 -2.66
CA ARG A 157 14.70 0.70 -3.40
C ARG A 157 14.85 -0.55 -2.55
N ALA A 158 15.30 -0.42 -1.30
CA ALA A 158 15.43 -1.56 -0.40
C ALA A 158 14.06 -2.20 -0.10
N ARG A 159 13.01 -1.40 0.09
CA ARG A 159 11.63 -1.86 0.24
C ARG A 159 11.14 -2.55 -1.02
N ASP A 160 11.34 -1.97 -2.22
CA ASP A 160 10.96 -2.59 -3.49
C ASP A 160 11.57 -3.97 -3.68
N MET A 161 12.86 -4.11 -3.40
CA MET A 161 13.55 -5.41 -3.45
C MET A 161 13.01 -6.41 -2.43
N PHE A 162 12.69 -5.95 -1.23
CA PHE A 162 12.11 -6.80 -0.20
C PHE A 162 10.72 -7.28 -0.59
N ILE A 163 9.84 -6.38 -1.05
CA ILE A 163 8.49 -6.71 -1.53
C ILE A 163 8.55 -7.72 -2.67
N ALA A 164 9.40 -7.49 -3.67
CA ALA A 164 9.59 -8.41 -4.78
C ALA A 164 10.02 -9.81 -4.32
N LYS A 165 10.94 -9.87 -3.35
CA LYS A 165 11.38 -11.14 -2.74
C LYS A 165 10.26 -11.84 -1.98
N GLN A 166 9.39 -11.11 -1.28
CA GLN A 166 8.23 -11.70 -0.61
C GLN A 166 7.22 -12.25 -1.61
N ILE A 167 6.94 -11.51 -2.68
CA ILE A 167 6.08 -11.99 -3.78
C ILE A 167 6.66 -13.27 -4.39
N ASP A 168 7.95 -13.28 -4.70
CA ASP A 168 8.62 -14.46 -5.27
C ASP A 168 8.53 -15.69 -4.36
N LYS A 169 8.65 -15.48 -3.04
CA LYS A 169 8.60 -16.54 -2.03
C LYS A 169 7.19 -17.11 -1.82
N THR A 170 6.15 -16.28 -1.92
CA THR A 170 4.79 -16.63 -1.46
C THR A 170 3.78 -16.85 -2.58
N LEU A 171 3.93 -16.19 -3.73
CA LEU A 171 3.06 -16.38 -4.89
C LEU A 171 3.41 -17.68 -5.62
N ARG A 172 2.48 -18.62 -5.67
CA ARG A 172 2.69 -19.94 -6.26
C ARG A 172 2.13 -20.04 -7.68
N GLU A 173 2.54 -21.07 -8.40
CA GLU A 173 1.95 -21.41 -9.70
C GLU A 173 0.42 -21.56 -9.60
N GLY A 174 -0.28 -20.95 -10.53
CA GLY A 174 -1.72 -20.96 -10.60
C GLY A 174 -2.43 -20.04 -9.61
N GLU A 175 -1.70 -19.34 -8.75
CA GLU A 175 -2.26 -18.27 -7.91
C GLU A 175 -2.26 -16.92 -8.64
N LEU A 176 -3.10 -16.03 -8.17
CA LEU A 176 -3.20 -14.63 -8.59
C LEU A 176 -2.78 -13.72 -7.44
N GLY A 177 -1.77 -12.89 -7.65
CA GLY A 177 -1.37 -11.85 -6.70
C GLY A 177 -2.07 -10.53 -7.02
N LEU A 178 -2.44 -9.79 -5.98
CA LEU A 178 -2.80 -8.37 -6.03
C LEU A 178 -1.76 -7.58 -5.26
N LEU A 179 -1.05 -6.68 -5.92
CA LEU A 179 -0.11 -5.77 -5.28
C LEU A 179 -0.70 -4.37 -5.24
N PHE A 180 -1.14 -3.93 -4.06
CA PHE A 180 -1.55 -2.56 -3.77
C PHE A 180 -0.32 -1.78 -3.30
N ILE A 181 0.14 -0.80 -4.10
CA ILE A 181 1.44 -0.16 -3.84
C ILE A 181 1.42 1.31 -4.22
N GLY A 182 2.08 2.16 -3.43
CA GLY A 182 2.21 3.58 -3.69
C GLY A 182 2.91 3.90 -5.01
N ALA A 183 2.59 5.05 -5.60
CA ALA A 183 2.98 5.42 -6.96
C ALA A 183 4.51 5.55 -7.19
N LEU A 184 5.29 5.75 -6.13
CA LEU A 184 6.75 5.91 -6.22
C LEU A 184 7.51 4.59 -6.31
N HIS A 185 6.87 3.48 -5.91
CA HIS A 185 7.48 2.15 -5.91
C HIS A 185 7.73 1.62 -7.33
N ARG A 186 8.80 0.84 -7.47
CA ARG A 186 9.22 0.16 -8.70
C ARG A 186 9.42 -1.34 -8.48
N VAL A 187 8.56 -1.96 -7.72
CA VAL A 187 8.63 -3.39 -7.37
C VAL A 187 8.76 -4.27 -8.60
N THR A 188 8.10 -3.89 -9.70
CA THR A 188 8.13 -4.64 -10.97
C THR A 188 9.52 -4.81 -11.57
N ASP A 189 10.47 -3.90 -11.26
CA ASP A 189 11.84 -3.97 -11.76
C ASP A 189 12.65 -5.12 -11.11
N TYR A 190 12.15 -5.68 -10.01
CA TYR A 190 12.82 -6.70 -9.20
C TYR A 190 12.09 -8.04 -9.16
N LEU A 191 10.93 -8.16 -9.81
CA LEU A 191 10.15 -9.40 -9.82
C LEU A 191 10.87 -10.50 -10.62
N ALA A 192 10.63 -11.75 -10.22
CA ALA A 192 11.09 -12.90 -10.98
C ALA A 192 10.45 -12.94 -12.39
N PRO A 193 11.21 -13.33 -13.43
CA PRO A 193 10.80 -13.21 -14.82
C PRO A 193 9.62 -14.10 -15.21
N ASP A 194 9.29 -15.10 -14.41
CA ASP A 194 8.14 -16.01 -14.60
C ASP A 194 6.82 -15.44 -14.03
N ILE A 195 6.86 -14.28 -13.37
CA ILE A 195 5.67 -13.59 -12.87
C ILE A 195 5.11 -12.68 -13.97
N ALA A 196 3.97 -13.08 -14.53
CA ALA A 196 3.26 -12.26 -15.51
C ALA A 196 2.53 -11.09 -14.82
N VAL A 197 2.98 -9.87 -15.06
CA VAL A 197 2.43 -8.65 -14.46
C VAL A 197 1.43 -7.99 -15.39
N THR A 198 0.28 -7.59 -14.86
CA THR A 198 -0.70 -6.73 -15.54
C THR A 198 -1.07 -5.56 -14.64
N ALA A 199 -1.10 -4.34 -15.18
CA ALA A 199 -1.58 -3.19 -14.42
C ALA A 199 -3.11 -3.14 -14.42
N LEU A 200 -3.70 -2.75 -13.30
CA LEU A 200 -5.06 -2.26 -13.22
C LEU A 200 -4.98 -0.73 -13.12
N SER A 201 -5.56 -0.05 -14.09
CA SER A 201 -5.52 1.42 -14.23
C SER A 201 -6.90 2.03 -14.09
#